data_30c27498a4695702eef81da2d9db7eec
#
_entry.id   30c27498a4695702eef81da2d9db7eec
#
_cell.length_a   1.000
_cell.length_b   1.000
_cell.length_c   1.000
_cell.angle_alpha   90.00
_cell.angle_beta   90.00
_cell.angle_gamma   90.00
#
_symmetry.space_group_name_H-M   'P 1'
#
loop_
_entity.id
_entity.type
_entity.pdbx_description
1 polymer ?
#
loop_
_entity_poly.entity_id
_entity_poly.type
_entity_poly.pdbx_seq_one_letter_code
_entity_poly.pdbx_strand_id
1 'polypeptide(L)'
;MRLQKILQKLSLFFTVISLCLPVSADVVKPALVEISVFSDARVTIEIRTSIEALLTGINGRYRNTQEAPNADAYDKLRELEAADLREQFAAFHTELLDGVELIVDGASIPLEIGEITIASPGYTKVPRASVIHLVGVIPKESISLRWYYPLRFGDQAVRVRQVNEEAGEYHWSGHQWIKDDQPTEPFSLTQVFSKPTFWSVSSLYLSAGFLHIVPKGLDHILFILGIFLM
;
A
#
# COMPACT_ATOMS: atom_id res chain seq x y z
N MET A 1 -16.27 -11.30 53.93
CA MET A 1 -17.09 -11.58 52.74
C MET A 1 -16.96 -10.59 51.60
N ARG A 2 -17.00 -9.27 51.77
CA ARG A 2 -16.87 -8.30 50.65
C ARG A 2 -15.48 -8.28 49.99
N LEU A 3 -14.40 -8.33 50.77
CA LEU A 3 -13.03 -8.32 50.24
C LEU A 3 -12.71 -9.54 49.35
N GLN A 4 -13.19 -10.72 49.76
CA GLN A 4 -13.02 -11.96 49.00
C GLN A 4 -13.71 -11.95 47.64
N LYS A 5 -14.90 -11.34 47.56
CA LYS A 5 -15.63 -11.15 46.31
C LYS A 5 -14.95 -10.16 45.35
N ILE A 6 -14.30 -9.11 45.89
CA ILE A 6 -13.52 -8.14 45.12
C ILE A 6 -12.27 -8.81 44.55
N LEU A 7 -11.53 -9.57 45.35
CA LEU A 7 -10.36 -10.32 44.93
C LEU A 7 -10.69 -11.35 43.83
N GLN A 8 -11.81 -12.05 43.96
CA GLN A 8 -12.27 -12.99 42.93
C GLN A 8 -12.63 -12.30 41.61
N LYS A 9 -13.30 -11.13 41.67
CA LYS A 9 -13.60 -10.34 40.44
C LYS A 9 -12.35 -9.78 39.80
N LEU A 10 -11.39 -9.33 40.59
CA LEU A 10 -10.10 -8.85 40.10
C LEU A 10 -9.29 -9.98 39.47
N SER A 11 -9.24 -11.16 40.08
CA SER A 11 -8.59 -12.34 39.52
C SER A 11 -9.23 -12.78 38.21
N LEU A 12 -10.55 -12.82 38.11
CA LEU A 12 -11.26 -13.14 36.88
C LEU A 12 -10.99 -12.13 35.79
N PHE A 13 -10.95 -10.84 36.09
CA PHE A 13 -10.63 -9.78 35.15
C PHE A 13 -9.21 -9.89 34.63
N PHE A 14 -8.21 -10.16 35.47
CA PHE A 14 -6.82 -10.41 35.07
C PHE A 14 -6.69 -11.69 34.25
N THR A 15 -7.43 -12.75 34.56
CA THR A 15 -7.42 -13.98 33.77
C THR A 15 -7.98 -13.77 32.36
N VAL A 16 -9.05 -12.98 32.21
CA VAL A 16 -9.63 -12.64 30.90
C VAL A 16 -8.68 -11.80 30.07
N ILE A 17 -7.96 -10.83 30.67
CA ILE A 17 -6.96 -10.01 29.96
C ILE A 17 -5.76 -10.86 29.52
N SER A 18 -5.34 -11.85 30.33
CA SER A 18 -4.22 -12.74 29.99
C SER A 18 -4.53 -13.73 28.85
N LEU A 19 -5.80 -13.92 28.50
CA LEU A 19 -6.24 -14.75 27.37
C LEU A 19 -6.28 -14.01 26.02
N CYS A 20 -6.08 -12.68 26.02
CA CYS A 20 -5.89 -11.92 24.80
C CYS A 20 -4.47 -12.19 24.24
N LEU A 21 -4.30 -13.34 23.56
CA LEU A 21 -3.10 -13.59 22.77
C LEU A 21 -3.06 -12.56 21.64
N PRO A 22 -1.91 -11.93 21.37
CA PRO A 22 -1.79 -11.06 20.22
C PRO A 22 -1.99 -11.92 18.97
N VAL A 23 -3.13 -11.79 18.33
CA VAL A 23 -3.36 -12.33 16.98
C VAL A 23 -2.61 -11.40 16.02
N SER A 24 -1.40 -11.79 15.64
CA SER A 24 -0.69 -11.15 14.56
C SER A 24 -1.31 -11.63 13.25
N ALA A 25 -2.11 -10.81 12.60
CA ALA A 25 -2.57 -11.09 11.25
C ALA A 25 -1.39 -10.86 10.30
N ASP A 26 -0.95 -11.93 9.64
CA ASP A 26 0.01 -11.85 8.54
C ASP A 26 -0.75 -11.47 7.27
N VAL A 27 -0.70 -10.18 6.90
CA VAL A 27 -1.45 -9.62 5.78
C VAL A 27 -0.49 -8.99 4.78
N VAL A 28 -0.69 -9.28 3.51
CA VAL A 28 0.02 -8.58 2.43
C VAL A 28 -0.44 -7.12 2.38
N LYS A 29 0.51 -6.21 2.49
CA LYS A 29 0.24 -4.77 2.41
C LYS A 29 -0.04 -4.38 0.96
N PRO A 30 -0.91 -3.37 0.74
CA PRO A 30 -1.07 -2.75 -0.56
C PRO A 30 0.26 -2.26 -1.13
N ALA A 31 0.42 -2.34 -2.44
CA ALA A 31 1.59 -1.77 -3.11
C ALA A 31 1.57 -0.23 -3.00
N LEU A 32 2.74 0.36 -2.81
CA LEU A 32 2.93 1.80 -2.91
C LEU A 32 3.62 2.11 -4.24
N VAL A 33 2.95 2.86 -5.10
CA VAL A 33 3.44 3.23 -6.44
C VAL A 33 3.72 4.72 -6.47
N GLU A 34 4.97 5.07 -6.75
CA GLU A 34 5.43 6.46 -6.88
C GLU A 34 5.97 6.70 -8.29
N ILE A 35 5.26 7.51 -9.07
CA ILE A 35 5.61 7.83 -10.44
C ILE A 35 6.28 9.18 -10.48
N SER A 36 7.56 9.24 -10.88
CA SER A 36 8.31 10.47 -11.06
C SER A 36 8.37 10.84 -12.52
N VAL A 37 7.87 12.02 -12.86
CA VAL A 37 7.91 12.61 -14.19
C VAL A 37 8.94 13.74 -14.18
N PHE A 38 9.96 13.61 -14.99
CA PHE A 38 11.08 14.56 -15.08
C PHE A 38 10.85 15.58 -16.18
N SER A 39 11.48 16.74 -16.06
CA SER A 39 11.40 17.84 -17.06
C SER A 39 11.96 17.45 -18.44
N ASP A 40 12.84 16.46 -18.50
CA ASP A 40 13.39 15.90 -19.75
C ASP A 40 12.53 14.79 -20.37
N ALA A 41 11.31 14.59 -19.88
CA ALA A 41 10.34 13.58 -20.30
C ALA A 41 10.66 12.13 -19.89
N ARG A 42 11.71 11.89 -19.11
CA ARG A 42 11.90 10.58 -18.44
C ARG A 42 10.80 10.34 -17.42
N VAL A 43 10.43 9.09 -17.27
CA VAL A 43 9.55 8.63 -16.19
C VAL A 43 10.21 7.48 -15.46
N THR A 44 10.16 7.52 -14.14
CA THR A 44 10.53 6.39 -13.29
C THR A 44 9.36 6.04 -12.40
N ILE A 45 9.06 4.75 -12.26
CA ILE A 45 7.99 4.23 -11.43
C ILE A 45 8.63 3.34 -10.38
N GLU A 46 8.46 3.70 -9.12
CA GLU A 46 8.91 2.91 -7.97
C GLU A 46 7.70 2.16 -7.40
N ILE A 47 7.75 0.83 -7.44
CA ILE A 47 6.71 -0.05 -6.90
C ILE A 47 7.27 -0.73 -5.66
N ARG A 48 6.81 -0.35 -4.49
CA ARG A 48 7.12 -1.00 -3.21
C ARG A 48 6.07 -2.04 -2.90
N THR A 49 6.46 -3.30 -2.95
CA THR A 49 5.54 -4.43 -2.77
C THR A 49 6.28 -5.66 -2.23
N SER A 50 5.56 -6.75 -1.94
CA SER A 50 6.16 -8.05 -1.68
C SER A 50 6.26 -8.83 -2.99
N ILE A 51 7.49 -9.11 -3.43
CA ILE A 51 7.74 -9.94 -4.63
C ILE A 51 7.19 -11.36 -4.41
N GLU A 52 7.31 -11.90 -3.20
CA GLU A 52 6.78 -13.22 -2.84
C GLU A 52 5.26 -13.28 -3.04
N ALA A 53 4.57 -12.19 -2.70
CA ALA A 53 3.13 -12.07 -2.88
C ALA A 53 2.75 -12.00 -4.37
N LEU A 54 3.52 -11.26 -5.18
CA LEU A 54 3.33 -11.21 -6.64
C LEU A 54 3.49 -12.60 -7.27
N LEU A 55 4.58 -13.30 -6.95
CA LEU A 55 4.88 -14.63 -7.49
C LEU A 55 3.84 -15.69 -7.13
N THR A 56 3.20 -15.57 -5.98
CA THR A 56 2.21 -16.53 -5.50
C THR A 56 0.76 -16.10 -5.73
N GLY A 57 0.53 -14.86 -6.19
CA GLY A 57 -0.80 -14.30 -6.36
C GLY A 57 -1.55 -14.05 -5.03
N ILE A 58 -0.83 -14.03 -3.91
CA ILE A 58 -1.41 -13.71 -2.60
C ILE A 58 -1.51 -12.20 -2.46
N ASN A 59 -2.67 -11.70 -2.10
CA ASN A 59 -2.93 -10.27 -1.98
C ASN A 59 -3.86 -9.96 -0.79
N GLY A 60 -4.22 -8.70 -0.61
CA GLY A 60 -5.04 -8.21 0.51
C GLY A 60 -6.46 -8.76 0.62
N ARG A 61 -6.92 -9.67 -0.27
CA ARG A 61 -8.21 -10.35 -0.15
C ARG A 61 -8.21 -11.35 1.00
N TYR A 62 -7.05 -11.89 1.35
CA TYR A 62 -6.90 -12.82 2.46
C TYR A 62 -6.67 -12.05 3.75
N ARG A 63 -7.47 -12.32 4.78
CA ARG A 63 -7.28 -11.71 6.11
C ARG A 63 -6.01 -12.20 6.80
N ASN A 64 -5.57 -13.39 6.40
CA ASN A 64 -4.30 -13.98 6.79
C ASN A 64 -3.75 -14.72 5.57
N THR A 65 -2.45 -14.57 5.28
CA THR A 65 -1.78 -15.26 4.18
C THR A 65 -1.89 -16.78 4.26
N GLN A 66 -2.01 -17.33 5.47
CA GLN A 66 -2.22 -18.76 5.72
C GLN A 66 -3.59 -19.30 5.21
N GLU A 67 -4.55 -18.41 4.93
CA GLU A 67 -5.84 -18.77 4.34
C GLU A 67 -5.77 -18.91 2.81
N ALA A 68 -4.65 -18.47 2.21
CA ALA A 68 -4.48 -18.51 0.76
C ALA A 68 -4.10 -19.91 0.27
N PRO A 69 -4.58 -20.35 -0.91
CA PRO A 69 -4.23 -21.66 -1.47
C PRO A 69 -2.73 -21.90 -1.64
N ASN A 70 -1.96 -20.82 -1.86
CA ASN A 70 -0.52 -20.86 -2.10
C ASN A 70 0.31 -20.44 -0.88
N ALA A 71 -0.23 -20.55 0.34
CA ALA A 71 0.41 -20.12 1.58
C ALA A 71 1.79 -20.78 1.78
N ASP A 72 1.90 -22.11 1.54
CA ASP A 72 3.16 -22.85 1.68
C ASP A 72 4.25 -22.36 0.68
N ALA A 73 3.84 -22.03 -0.54
CA ALA A 73 4.77 -21.49 -1.54
C ALA A 73 5.24 -20.09 -1.15
N TYR A 74 4.33 -19.26 -0.64
CA TYR A 74 4.64 -17.94 -0.15
C TYR A 74 5.62 -17.98 1.03
N ASP A 75 5.40 -18.85 2.00
CA ASP A 75 6.29 -19.00 3.16
C ASP A 75 7.69 -19.43 2.75
N LYS A 76 7.80 -20.37 1.79
CA LYS A 76 9.11 -20.79 1.24
C LYS A 76 9.85 -19.63 0.56
N LEU A 77 9.14 -18.79 -0.22
CA LEU A 77 9.76 -17.63 -0.88
C LEU A 77 10.26 -16.60 0.14
N ARG A 78 9.59 -16.46 1.28
CA ARG A 78 9.98 -15.52 2.34
C ARG A 78 11.28 -15.91 3.06
N GLU A 79 11.66 -17.19 2.99
CA GLU A 79 12.91 -17.73 3.56
C GLU A 79 14.10 -17.56 2.61
N LEU A 80 13.86 -17.30 1.32
CA LEU A 80 14.91 -17.18 0.32
C LEU A 80 15.79 -15.95 0.57
N GLU A 81 17.09 -16.12 0.28
CA GLU A 81 18.00 -15.00 0.18
C GLU A 81 17.63 -14.07 -0.97
N ALA A 82 18.04 -12.80 -0.88
CA ALA A 82 17.67 -11.79 -1.86
C ALA A 82 18.10 -12.14 -3.29
N ALA A 83 19.23 -12.84 -3.46
CA ALA A 83 19.73 -13.27 -4.77
C ALA A 83 18.82 -14.35 -5.40
N ASP A 84 18.44 -15.36 -4.61
CA ASP A 84 17.61 -16.46 -5.08
C ASP A 84 16.19 -15.99 -5.41
N LEU A 85 15.63 -15.08 -4.58
CA LEU A 85 14.33 -14.49 -4.87
C LEU A 85 14.36 -13.62 -6.13
N ARG A 86 15.45 -12.90 -6.37
CA ARG A 86 15.66 -12.12 -7.60
C ARG A 86 15.68 -13.01 -8.84
N GLU A 87 16.33 -14.15 -8.78
CA GLU A 87 16.36 -15.12 -9.87
C GLU A 87 14.96 -15.64 -10.19
N GLN A 88 14.19 -16.02 -9.16
CA GLN A 88 12.81 -16.45 -9.36
C GLN A 88 11.92 -15.33 -9.91
N PHE A 89 12.12 -14.10 -9.44
CA PHE A 89 11.37 -12.97 -9.94
C PHE A 89 11.69 -12.63 -11.40
N ALA A 90 12.89 -12.93 -11.89
CA ALA A 90 13.25 -12.68 -13.28
C ALA A 90 12.31 -13.40 -14.28
N ALA A 91 11.80 -14.58 -13.93
CA ALA A 91 10.79 -15.28 -14.74
C ALA A 91 9.43 -14.55 -14.79
N PHE A 92 9.14 -13.70 -13.81
CA PHE A 92 7.88 -12.95 -13.72
C PHE A 92 7.94 -11.57 -14.41
N HIS A 93 9.10 -11.14 -14.88
CA HIS A 93 9.29 -9.81 -15.48
C HIS A 93 8.33 -9.54 -16.63
N THR A 94 8.16 -10.50 -17.54
CA THR A 94 7.23 -10.36 -18.66
C THR A 94 5.78 -10.23 -18.17
N GLU A 95 5.37 -11.05 -17.22
CA GLU A 95 4.02 -10.99 -16.67
C GLU A 95 3.76 -9.66 -15.95
N LEU A 96 4.75 -9.13 -15.25
CA LEU A 96 4.66 -7.82 -14.61
C LEU A 96 4.49 -6.72 -15.66
N LEU A 97 5.35 -6.67 -16.69
CA LEU A 97 5.30 -5.63 -17.73
C LEU A 97 4.03 -5.70 -18.57
N ASP A 98 3.57 -6.91 -18.89
CA ASP A 98 2.30 -7.10 -19.62
C ASP A 98 1.07 -6.77 -18.76
N GLY A 99 1.24 -6.83 -17.45
CA GLY A 99 0.16 -6.58 -16.49
C GLY A 99 -0.02 -5.11 -16.16
N VAL A 100 1.04 -4.33 -16.10
CA VAL A 100 0.97 -2.90 -15.71
C VAL A 100 0.96 -2.00 -16.94
N GLU A 101 0.35 -0.82 -16.81
CA GLU A 101 0.29 0.11 -17.94
C GLU A 101 0.42 1.56 -17.46
N LEU A 102 1.33 2.30 -18.07
CA LEU A 102 1.42 3.74 -17.98
C LEU A 102 0.71 4.36 -19.20
N ILE A 103 -0.40 5.04 -18.95
CA ILE A 103 -1.22 5.65 -19.99
C ILE A 103 -1.01 7.15 -19.97
N VAL A 104 -0.49 7.71 -21.05
CA VAL A 104 -0.24 9.15 -21.20
C VAL A 104 -1.03 9.66 -22.39
N ASP A 105 -1.92 10.63 -22.14
CA ASP A 105 -2.83 11.22 -23.13
C ASP A 105 -3.61 10.18 -23.94
N GLY A 106 -3.95 9.07 -23.29
CA GLY A 106 -4.71 7.96 -23.88
C GLY A 106 -3.87 6.92 -24.63
N ALA A 107 -2.56 7.08 -24.69
CA ALA A 107 -1.63 6.12 -25.29
C ALA A 107 -0.84 5.36 -24.23
N SER A 108 -0.67 4.06 -24.41
CA SER A 108 0.20 3.24 -23.56
C SER A 108 1.67 3.54 -23.85
N ILE A 109 2.46 3.71 -22.79
CA ILE A 109 3.90 3.98 -22.85
C ILE A 109 4.66 2.69 -22.54
N PRO A 110 5.61 2.29 -23.40
CA PRO A 110 6.48 1.15 -23.13
C PRO A 110 7.30 1.39 -21.85
N LEU A 111 7.35 0.37 -21.00
CA LEU A 111 8.11 0.37 -19.78
C LEU A 111 9.15 -0.74 -19.80
N GLU A 112 10.29 -0.48 -19.17
CA GLU A 112 11.36 -1.45 -18.97
C GLU A 112 11.62 -1.61 -17.48
N ILE A 113 12.07 -2.81 -17.06
CA ILE A 113 12.47 -3.06 -15.69
C ILE A 113 13.87 -2.46 -15.48
N GLY A 114 13.95 -1.57 -14.51
CA GLY A 114 15.20 -0.99 -14.05
C GLY A 114 15.79 -1.77 -12.87
N GLU A 115 16.21 -1.04 -11.85
CA GLU A 115 16.78 -1.63 -10.63
C GLU A 115 15.69 -2.32 -9.79
N ILE A 116 16.05 -3.47 -9.22
CA ILE A 116 15.22 -4.19 -8.26
C ILE A 116 15.98 -4.31 -6.95
N THR A 117 15.44 -3.76 -5.89
CA THR A 117 16.01 -3.85 -4.55
C THR A 117 15.20 -4.84 -3.70
N ILE A 118 15.86 -5.89 -3.23
CA ILE A 118 15.27 -6.92 -2.38
C ILE A 118 16.06 -6.94 -1.07
N ALA A 119 15.39 -6.74 0.06
CA ALA A 119 16.01 -6.84 1.37
C ALA A 119 16.38 -8.31 1.68
N SER A 120 17.38 -8.52 2.53
CA SER A 120 17.67 -9.84 3.07
C SER A 120 16.48 -10.39 3.88
N PRO A 121 16.33 -11.72 3.98
CA PRO A 121 15.26 -12.31 4.76
C PRO A 121 15.35 -11.84 6.23
N GLY A 122 14.22 -11.43 6.76
CA GLY A 122 14.07 -10.99 8.15
C GLY A 122 13.16 -11.94 8.92
N TYR A 123 12.29 -11.36 9.76
CA TYR A 123 11.26 -12.13 10.44
C TYR A 123 10.20 -12.57 9.43
N THR A 124 10.16 -13.87 9.12
CA THR A 124 9.36 -14.42 8.01
C THR A 124 7.84 -14.27 8.14
N LYS A 125 7.33 -13.92 9.34
CA LYS A 125 5.90 -13.60 9.52
C LYS A 125 5.54 -12.14 9.18
N VAL A 126 6.52 -11.36 8.72
CA VAL A 126 6.29 -10.00 8.21
C VAL A 126 6.64 -9.97 6.74
N PRO A 127 5.73 -9.53 5.84
CA PRO A 127 6.04 -9.42 4.43
C PRO A 127 7.28 -8.55 4.20
N ARG A 128 8.24 -9.05 3.42
CA ARG A 128 9.42 -8.29 3.01
C ARG A 128 8.98 -7.23 2.00
N ALA A 129 9.39 -6.00 2.20
CA ALA A 129 9.19 -4.95 1.24
C ALA A 129 10.33 -4.95 0.22
N SER A 130 10.00 -5.21 -1.03
CA SER A 130 10.91 -5.06 -2.17
C SER A 130 10.56 -3.82 -2.97
N VAL A 131 11.52 -3.29 -3.69
CA VAL A 131 11.34 -2.11 -4.55
C VAL A 131 11.68 -2.50 -5.98
N ILE A 132 10.73 -2.31 -6.88
CA ILE A 132 10.86 -2.54 -8.31
C ILE A 132 10.83 -1.19 -9.00
N HIS A 133 11.85 -0.84 -9.77
CA HIS A 133 11.84 0.35 -10.60
C HIS A 133 11.47 -0.03 -12.03
N LEU A 134 10.51 0.71 -12.60
CA LEU A 134 10.26 0.70 -14.04
C LEU A 134 10.67 2.04 -14.61
N VAL A 135 11.14 2.04 -15.83
CA VAL A 135 11.59 3.24 -16.53
C VAL A 135 10.90 3.36 -17.88
N GLY A 136 10.67 4.58 -18.33
CA GLY A 136 10.07 4.88 -19.62
C GLY A 136 10.33 6.32 -20.04
N VAL A 137 9.86 6.66 -21.23
CA VAL A 137 9.92 8.03 -21.76
C VAL A 137 8.54 8.39 -22.29
N ILE A 138 8.02 9.54 -21.85
CA ILE A 138 6.74 10.06 -22.29
C ILE A 138 6.92 11.13 -23.36
N PRO A 139 5.90 11.44 -24.17
CA PRO A 139 5.96 12.58 -25.09
C PRO A 139 6.20 13.89 -24.31
N LYS A 140 6.97 14.81 -24.88
CA LYS A 140 7.09 16.16 -24.34
C LYS A 140 5.72 16.84 -24.41
N GLU A 141 5.45 17.71 -23.44
CA GLU A 141 4.18 18.45 -23.34
C GLU A 141 2.96 17.57 -23.08
N SER A 142 3.14 16.37 -22.51
CA SER A 142 2.02 15.51 -22.11
C SER A 142 1.11 16.22 -21.08
N ILE A 143 -0.20 16.03 -21.25
CA ILE A 143 -1.22 16.73 -20.48
C ILE A 143 -1.65 15.92 -19.27
N SER A 144 -1.77 14.60 -19.44
CA SER A 144 -2.32 13.71 -18.42
C SER A 144 -1.61 12.37 -18.35
N LEU A 145 -1.61 11.79 -17.17
CA LEU A 145 -1.03 10.48 -16.91
C LEU A 145 -2.03 9.65 -16.09
N ARG A 146 -2.20 8.39 -16.44
CA ARG A 146 -2.95 7.39 -15.67
C ARG A 146 -2.07 6.17 -15.50
N TRP A 147 -2.30 5.44 -14.42
CA TRP A 147 -1.61 4.21 -14.10
C TRP A 147 -2.59 3.06 -13.95
N TYR A 148 -2.30 1.93 -14.58
CA TYR A 148 -3.02 0.69 -14.38
C TYR A 148 -2.10 -0.37 -13.76
N TYR A 149 -2.64 -1.07 -12.77
CA TYR A 149 -1.99 -2.16 -12.07
C TYR A 149 -3.07 -3.17 -11.73
N PRO A 150 -2.98 -4.39 -12.24
CA PRO A 150 -4.10 -5.32 -12.18
C PRO A 150 -4.39 -5.77 -10.74
N LEU A 151 -5.66 -5.93 -10.44
CA LEU A 151 -6.13 -6.33 -9.11
C LEU A 151 -5.55 -7.68 -8.64
N ARG A 152 -5.14 -8.54 -9.58
CA ARG A 152 -4.45 -9.80 -9.25
C ARG A 152 -3.12 -9.57 -8.52
N PHE A 153 -2.45 -8.44 -8.73
CA PHE A 153 -1.24 -8.04 -8.02
C PHE A 153 -1.52 -7.38 -6.67
N GLY A 154 -2.79 -7.10 -6.36
CA GLY A 154 -3.27 -6.55 -5.10
C GLY A 154 -3.71 -5.10 -5.17
N ASP A 155 -4.18 -4.59 -4.02
CA ASP A 155 -4.52 -3.19 -3.85
C ASP A 155 -3.27 -2.31 -3.94
N GLN A 156 -3.46 -1.04 -4.30
CA GLN A 156 -2.35 -0.10 -4.41
C GLN A 156 -2.72 1.31 -3.98
N ALA A 157 -1.72 2.06 -3.55
CA ALA A 157 -1.77 3.51 -3.39
C ALA A 157 -0.79 4.14 -4.38
N VAL A 158 -1.28 5.05 -5.23
CA VAL A 158 -0.52 5.68 -6.30
C VAL A 158 -0.41 7.17 -6.09
N ARG A 159 0.76 7.74 -6.32
CA ARG A 159 0.97 9.19 -6.42
C ARG A 159 1.99 9.52 -7.49
N VAL A 160 1.90 10.73 -8.00
CA VAL A 160 2.80 11.25 -9.03
C VAL A 160 3.65 12.37 -8.46
N ARG A 161 4.91 12.42 -8.87
CA ARG A 161 5.86 13.48 -8.54
C ARG A 161 6.34 14.13 -9.83
N GLN A 162 6.15 15.43 -9.96
CA GLN A 162 6.80 16.25 -10.98
C GLN A 162 8.17 16.65 -10.45
N VAL A 163 9.22 16.42 -11.22
CA VAL A 163 10.62 16.67 -10.83
C VAL A 163 11.26 17.63 -11.82
N ASN A 164 11.73 18.75 -11.31
CA ASN A 164 12.61 19.67 -12.03
C ASN A 164 14.02 19.56 -11.44
N GLU A 165 14.87 18.77 -12.09
CA GLU A 165 16.24 18.52 -11.62
C GLU A 165 17.11 19.79 -11.68
N GLU A 166 16.91 20.66 -12.67
CA GLU A 166 17.67 21.89 -12.82
C GLU A 166 17.40 22.89 -11.69
N ALA A 167 16.14 22.99 -11.26
CA ALA A 167 15.76 23.85 -10.13
C ALA A 167 15.91 23.16 -8.77
N GLY A 168 16.15 21.84 -8.73
CA GLY A 168 16.15 21.04 -7.50
C GLY A 168 14.77 20.97 -6.82
N GLU A 169 13.70 21.15 -7.58
CA GLU A 169 12.33 21.21 -7.07
C GLU A 169 11.53 19.96 -7.45
N TYR A 170 10.60 19.60 -6.58
CA TYR A 170 9.63 18.54 -6.86
C TYR A 170 8.29 18.81 -6.21
N HIS A 171 7.21 18.35 -6.86
CA HIS A 171 5.85 18.55 -6.42
C HIS A 171 5.08 17.22 -6.46
N TRP A 172 4.46 16.83 -5.35
CA TRP A 172 3.69 15.61 -5.21
C TRP A 172 2.20 15.85 -5.43
N SER A 173 1.55 14.93 -6.15
CA SER A 173 0.10 14.82 -6.15
C SER A 173 -0.41 14.25 -4.82
N GLY A 174 -1.73 14.29 -4.63
CA GLY A 174 -2.40 13.43 -3.65
C GLY A 174 -2.27 11.95 -4.01
N HIS A 175 -2.49 11.07 -3.00
CA HIS A 175 -2.58 9.64 -3.24
C HIS A 175 -3.96 9.27 -3.79
N GLN A 176 -3.98 8.32 -4.72
CA GLN A 176 -5.18 7.62 -5.15
C GLN A 176 -5.10 6.16 -4.69
N TRP A 177 -6.12 5.71 -3.98
CA TRP A 177 -6.28 4.31 -3.58
C TRP A 177 -7.07 3.55 -4.62
N ILE A 178 -6.47 2.52 -5.19
CA ILE A 178 -7.09 1.68 -6.22
C ILE A 178 -7.33 0.29 -5.62
N LYS A 179 -8.60 -0.11 -5.59
CA LYS A 179 -9.08 -1.39 -5.04
C LYS A 179 -9.93 -2.17 -6.05
N ASP A 180 -9.93 -1.71 -7.27
CA ASP A 180 -10.65 -2.29 -8.41
C ASP A 180 -9.70 -2.47 -9.59
N ASP A 181 -10.17 -3.10 -10.62
CA ASP A 181 -9.40 -3.39 -11.83
C ASP A 181 -9.55 -2.25 -12.86
N GLN A 182 -9.36 -1.01 -12.39
CA GLN A 182 -9.45 0.19 -13.20
C GLN A 182 -8.16 1.01 -13.11
N PRO A 183 -7.80 1.76 -14.17
CA PRO A 183 -6.71 2.73 -14.08
C PRO A 183 -7.05 3.84 -13.08
N THR A 184 -6.02 4.53 -12.58
CA THR A 184 -6.17 5.73 -11.75
C THR A 184 -7.02 6.78 -12.46
N GLU A 185 -7.63 7.69 -11.70
CA GLU A 185 -8.07 8.96 -12.26
C GLU A 185 -6.87 9.71 -12.87
N PRO A 186 -7.10 10.54 -13.91
CA PRO A 186 -6.00 11.26 -14.56
C PRO A 186 -5.25 12.19 -13.60
N PHE A 187 -3.94 12.05 -13.54
CA PHE A 187 -3.05 13.05 -12.95
C PHE A 187 -2.74 14.12 -14.01
N SER A 188 -3.04 15.39 -13.72
CA SER A 188 -2.68 16.49 -14.63
C SER A 188 -1.18 16.74 -14.60
N LEU A 189 -0.53 16.78 -15.77
CA LEU A 189 0.88 17.13 -15.89
C LEU A 189 1.12 18.62 -16.22
N THR A 190 0.06 19.34 -16.60
CA THR A 190 0.13 20.76 -16.96
C THR A 190 0.06 21.70 -15.78
N GLN A 191 -0.44 21.22 -14.64
CA GLN A 191 -0.53 21.99 -13.41
C GLN A 191 0.49 21.47 -12.41
N VAL A 192 1.21 22.41 -11.77
CA VAL A 192 2.10 22.05 -10.67
C VAL A 192 1.26 21.58 -9.49
N PHE A 193 1.56 20.39 -8.98
CA PHE A 193 0.88 19.86 -7.82
C PHE A 193 1.11 20.77 -6.61
N SER A 194 0.03 21.35 -6.09
CA SER A 194 0.12 22.23 -4.92
C SER A 194 0.15 21.41 -3.62
N LYS A 195 0.97 21.82 -2.67
CA LYS A 195 0.91 21.25 -1.33
C LYS A 195 -0.49 21.48 -0.74
N PRO A 196 -1.15 20.46 -0.21
CA PRO A 196 -2.44 20.65 0.44
C PRO A 196 -2.29 21.64 1.60
N THR A 197 -3.23 22.58 1.71
CA THR A 197 -3.22 23.55 2.80
C THR A 197 -3.58 22.86 4.12
N PHE A 198 -3.11 23.43 5.24
CA PHE A 198 -3.48 22.92 6.58
C PHE A 198 -5.00 22.76 6.73
N TRP A 199 -5.77 23.71 6.26
CA TRP A 199 -7.24 23.66 6.35
C TRP A 199 -7.87 22.57 5.50
N SER A 200 -7.35 22.30 4.30
CA SER A 200 -7.86 21.21 3.45
C SER A 200 -7.57 19.84 4.06
N VAL A 201 -6.36 19.68 4.62
CA VAL A 201 -5.98 18.45 5.33
C VAL A 201 -6.83 18.26 6.59
N SER A 202 -6.97 19.32 7.39
CA SER A 202 -7.77 19.27 8.63
C SER A 202 -9.23 18.95 8.37
N SER A 203 -9.84 19.56 7.35
CA SER A 203 -11.23 19.29 6.97
C SER A 203 -11.42 17.86 6.47
N LEU A 204 -10.45 17.34 5.70
CA LEU A 204 -10.47 15.95 5.23
C LEU A 204 -10.44 14.96 6.40
N TYR A 205 -9.51 15.14 7.34
CA TYR A 205 -9.41 14.25 8.51
C TYR A 205 -10.58 14.40 9.47
N LEU A 206 -11.09 15.60 9.65
CA LEU A 206 -12.29 15.85 10.46
C LEU A 206 -13.52 15.16 9.85
N SER A 207 -13.72 15.33 8.55
CA SER A 207 -14.79 14.66 7.80
C SER A 207 -14.65 13.13 7.84
N ALA A 208 -13.46 12.61 7.57
CA ALA A 208 -13.20 11.17 7.61
C ALA A 208 -13.42 10.60 9.02
N GLY A 209 -12.94 11.28 10.06
CA GLY A 209 -13.17 10.90 11.46
C GLY A 209 -14.65 10.94 11.83
N PHE A 210 -15.36 11.99 11.42
CA PHE A 210 -16.80 12.12 11.67
C PHE A 210 -17.59 11.00 11.00
N LEU A 211 -17.34 10.74 9.71
CA LEU A 211 -18.01 9.68 8.95
C LEU A 211 -17.63 8.27 9.44
N HIS A 212 -16.47 8.11 10.05
CA HIS A 212 -16.08 6.84 10.66
C HIS A 212 -16.83 6.58 11.97
N ILE A 213 -17.02 7.61 12.78
CA ILE A 213 -17.63 7.51 14.12
C ILE A 213 -19.14 7.51 14.06
N VAL A 214 -19.76 8.45 13.31
CA VAL A 214 -21.20 8.69 13.41
C VAL A 214 -22.06 7.58 12.79
N PRO A 215 -21.81 7.04 11.59
CA PRO A 215 -22.68 5.98 11.06
C PRO A 215 -22.30 4.56 11.52
N LYS A 216 -21.04 4.32 11.94
CA LYS A 216 -20.54 2.96 12.21
C LYS A 216 -20.07 2.73 13.65
N GLY A 217 -19.98 3.76 14.45
CA GLY A 217 -19.39 3.73 15.78
C GLY A 217 -20.29 4.30 16.87
N LEU A 218 -21.62 4.08 16.78
CA LEU A 218 -22.56 4.44 17.84
C LEU A 218 -22.18 3.82 19.19
N ASP A 219 -21.56 2.66 19.17
CA ASP A 219 -20.96 1.98 20.33
C ASP A 219 -19.82 2.79 20.96
N HIS A 220 -18.97 3.46 20.16
CA HIS A 220 -17.93 4.35 20.68
C HIS A 220 -18.52 5.60 21.35
N ILE A 221 -19.59 6.16 20.79
CA ILE A 221 -20.31 7.30 21.38
C ILE A 221 -20.96 6.88 22.70
N LEU A 222 -21.60 5.72 22.71
CA LEU A 222 -22.20 5.16 23.94
C LEU A 222 -21.15 4.83 25.00
N PHE A 223 -19.97 4.34 24.58
CA PHE A 223 -18.85 4.09 25.50
C PHE A 223 -18.33 5.37 26.16
N ILE A 224 -18.11 6.42 25.35
CA ILE A 224 -17.67 7.73 25.86
C ILE A 224 -18.74 8.33 26.80
N LEU A 225 -20.03 8.30 26.40
CA LEU A 225 -21.13 8.73 27.24
C LEU A 225 -21.20 7.93 28.55
N GLY A 226 -20.97 6.61 28.50
CA GLY A 226 -20.91 5.76 29.67
C GLY A 226 -19.81 6.15 30.66
N ILE A 227 -18.63 6.54 30.15
CA ILE A 227 -17.53 7.04 30.99
C ILE A 227 -17.88 8.37 31.67
N PHE A 228 -18.58 9.27 30.96
CA PHE A 228 -18.97 10.58 31.51
C PHE A 228 -20.12 10.51 32.52
N LEU A 229 -20.92 9.44 32.49
CA LEU A 229 -22.07 9.26 33.38
C LEU A 229 -21.77 8.41 34.64
N MET A 230 -20.53 7.87 34.75
CA MET A 230 -20.04 7.12 35.91
C MET A 230 -19.22 8.01 36.84
#